data_4a5f7e0a78b110f9f41b2836f7ba259e
#
_entry.id   4a5f7e0a78b110f9f41b2836f7ba259e
#
_cell.length_a   1.000
_cell.length_b   1.000
_cell.length_c   1.000
_cell.angle_alpha   90.00
_cell.angle_beta   90.00
_cell.angle_gamma   90.00
#
_symmetry.space_group_name_H-M   'P 1'
#
loop_
_entity.id
_entity.type
_entity.pdbx_description
1 polymer ?
#
loop_
_entity_poly.entity_id
_entity_poly.type
_entity_poly.pdbx_seq_one_letter_code
_entity_poly.pdbx_strand_id
1 'polypeptide(L)'
;MKTLIHIVGARPNFIKAAPLIHELNNESINNIIVHTGQHYDYNMSKTFFEELDIPEPNYHLGAGGGSHTTQTVNIMLGCERVFNELKPDCVIVYGDINSCMAACIVASKMHLEGMDQISIVHVESGLRSGDRQMPEELNRIIADSLADILFITSEDASDNLQGKNYYFVGNTMIDSLIRMNNKIDESNIRQHLNLCNEYALITMHRPSNVDTKKSLEKLMDEIVRLSKHIQCVFPLHPRTQNRLSNFGIWKRYKKISNLRIIDPVGYLDFMCLQKNSKVVITDSGGIQEESSFFNVPCLTVRDNTERPVTIIEGSNKLIGTSYTNIVSEYKKINKNLKQSNIQYWDGKASSRIVRILKKEIGW
;
A
#
# COMPACT_ATOMS: atom_id res chain seq x y z
N MET A 1 -20.29 -1.86 -25.46
CA MET A 1 -19.83 -2.38 -24.15
C MET A 1 -18.73 -1.46 -23.71
N LYS A 2 -18.80 -0.93 -22.48
CA LYS A 2 -17.79 0.02 -21.94
C LYS A 2 -16.46 -0.69 -21.67
N THR A 3 -15.35 -0.02 -21.94
CA THR A 3 -14.00 -0.51 -21.67
C THR A 3 -13.39 0.26 -20.49
N LEU A 4 -13.10 -0.45 -19.40
CA LEU A 4 -12.46 0.08 -18.19
C LEU A 4 -11.05 -0.49 -18.08
N ILE A 5 -10.07 0.36 -17.82
CA ILE A 5 -8.66 -0.04 -17.66
C ILE A 5 -8.21 0.18 -16.24
N HIS A 6 -7.69 -0.87 -15.58
CA HIS A 6 -7.01 -0.80 -14.30
C HIS A 6 -5.51 -0.64 -14.51
N ILE A 7 -4.92 0.43 -13.98
CA ILE A 7 -3.49 0.67 -14.01
C ILE A 7 -2.87 0.21 -12.70
N VAL A 8 -2.04 -0.82 -12.78
CA VAL A 8 -1.34 -1.40 -11.63
C VAL A 8 0.16 -1.51 -11.91
N GLY A 9 1.02 -1.42 -10.89
CA GLY A 9 2.46 -1.40 -11.15
C GLY A 9 3.34 -1.78 -9.96
N ALA A 10 2.77 -1.88 -8.77
CA ALA A 10 3.49 -2.20 -7.54
C ALA A 10 2.59 -2.99 -6.60
N ARG A 11 3.22 -3.74 -5.65
CA ARG A 11 2.50 -4.59 -4.67
C ARG A 11 1.29 -3.90 -4.01
N PRO A 12 1.39 -2.67 -3.48
CA PRO A 12 0.24 -2.02 -2.85
C PRO A 12 -0.93 -1.77 -3.80
N ASN A 13 -0.67 -1.57 -5.09
CA ASN A 13 -1.76 -1.39 -6.06
C ASN A 13 -2.55 -2.67 -6.30
N PHE A 14 -1.87 -3.83 -6.38
CA PHE A 14 -2.56 -5.11 -6.59
C PHE A 14 -3.57 -5.38 -5.49
N ILE A 15 -3.17 -5.15 -4.23
CA ILE A 15 -4.05 -5.33 -3.08
C ILE A 15 -5.27 -4.40 -3.17
N LYS A 16 -5.08 -3.15 -3.59
CA LYS A 16 -6.17 -2.16 -3.73
C LYS A 16 -7.07 -2.43 -4.93
N ALA A 17 -6.50 -2.93 -6.03
CA ALA A 17 -7.23 -3.17 -7.28
C ALA A 17 -8.02 -4.48 -7.24
N ALA A 18 -7.50 -5.52 -6.58
CA ALA A 18 -8.07 -6.86 -6.58
C ALA A 18 -9.58 -6.91 -6.32
N PRO A 19 -10.12 -6.33 -5.24
CA PRO A 19 -11.54 -6.45 -4.94
C PRO A 19 -12.40 -5.70 -5.97
N LEU A 20 -11.92 -4.58 -6.53
CA LEU A 20 -12.65 -3.86 -7.56
C LEU A 20 -12.63 -4.61 -8.90
N ILE A 21 -11.49 -5.21 -9.28
CA ILE A 21 -11.40 -6.08 -10.46
C ILE A 21 -12.37 -7.24 -10.35
N HIS A 22 -12.46 -7.89 -9.19
CA HIS A 22 -13.38 -8.99 -8.97
C HIS A 22 -14.85 -8.58 -9.10
N GLU A 23 -15.24 -7.46 -8.50
CA GLU A 23 -16.61 -6.94 -8.61
C GLU A 23 -16.96 -6.61 -10.08
N LEU A 24 -16.04 -5.92 -10.79
CA LEU A 24 -16.25 -5.52 -12.17
C LEU A 24 -16.24 -6.68 -13.17
N ASN A 25 -15.58 -7.80 -12.87
CA ASN A 25 -15.64 -9.01 -13.70
C ASN A 25 -17.05 -9.63 -13.77
N ASN A 26 -17.92 -9.30 -12.83
CA ASN A 26 -19.32 -9.73 -12.85
C ASN A 26 -20.24 -8.78 -13.64
N GLU A 27 -19.69 -7.72 -14.21
CA GLU A 27 -20.44 -6.71 -14.93
C GLU A 27 -20.32 -6.87 -16.46
N SER A 28 -21.27 -6.34 -17.20
CA SER A 28 -21.29 -6.38 -18.68
C SER A 28 -20.37 -5.30 -19.28
N ILE A 29 -19.08 -5.35 -18.94
CA ILE A 29 -18.04 -4.42 -19.39
C ILE A 29 -16.81 -5.18 -19.88
N ASN A 30 -15.96 -4.50 -20.64
CA ASN A 30 -14.61 -4.97 -20.96
C ASN A 30 -13.64 -4.49 -19.86
N ASN A 31 -13.29 -5.40 -18.94
CA ASN A 31 -12.47 -5.11 -17.77
C ASN A 31 -11.01 -5.50 -18.03
N ILE A 32 -10.13 -4.51 -18.23
CA ILE A 32 -8.75 -4.68 -18.70
C ILE A 32 -7.75 -4.33 -17.60
N ILE A 33 -6.74 -5.16 -17.42
CA ILE A 33 -5.64 -4.92 -16.47
C ILE A 33 -4.37 -4.59 -17.25
N VAL A 34 -3.78 -3.42 -16.96
CA VAL A 34 -2.50 -2.97 -17.51
C VAL A 34 -1.48 -2.93 -16.38
N HIS A 35 -0.51 -3.84 -16.44
CA HIS A 35 0.63 -3.89 -15.52
C HIS A 35 1.78 -3.05 -16.07
N THR A 36 2.11 -1.96 -15.39
CA THR A 36 3.16 -1.04 -15.86
C THR A 36 4.58 -1.59 -15.70
N GLY A 37 4.77 -2.54 -14.77
CA GLY A 37 6.11 -3.08 -14.46
C GLY A 37 6.96 -2.16 -13.60
N GLN A 38 6.37 -1.18 -12.91
CA GLN A 38 7.11 -0.22 -12.07
C GLN A 38 8.01 -0.92 -11.05
N HIS A 39 7.55 -2.00 -10.41
CA HIS A 39 8.38 -2.89 -9.62
C HIS A 39 8.80 -4.08 -10.49
N TYR A 40 10.11 -4.23 -10.70
CA TYR A 40 10.74 -5.04 -11.75
C TYR A 40 10.65 -6.56 -11.56
N ASP A 41 10.25 -7.08 -10.38
CA ASP A 41 10.30 -8.51 -10.13
C ASP A 41 9.00 -9.22 -10.58
N TYR A 42 9.05 -9.78 -11.79
CA TYR A 42 7.94 -10.54 -12.37
C TYR A 42 7.50 -11.73 -11.50
N ASN A 43 8.46 -12.47 -10.92
CA ASN A 43 8.14 -13.64 -10.10
C ASN A 43 7.44 -13.23 -8.80
N MET A 44 7.86 -12.13 -8.18
CA MET A 44 7.18 -11.58 -7.02
C MET A 44 5.77 -11.07 -7.36
N SER A 45 5.59 -10.44 -8.53
CA SER A 45 4.28 -9.98 -8.98
C SER A 45 3.32 -11.15 -9.25
N LYS A 46 3.81 -12.22 -9.89
CA LYS A 46 3.00 -13.42 -10.20
C LYS A 46 2.42 -14.05 -8.93
N THR A 47 3.23 -14.24 -7.90
CA THR A 47 2.76 -14.75 -6.61
C THR A 47 1.61 -13.91 -6.04
N PHE A 48 1.67 -12.57 -6.19
CA PHE A 48 0.59 -11.69 -5.76
C PHE A 48 -0.69 -11.87 -6.56
N PHE A 49 -0.60 -12.05 -7.87
CA PHE A 49 -1.78 -12.32 -8.70
C PHE A 49 -2.45 -13.63 -8.29
N GLU A 50 -1.65 -14.68 -8.03
CA GLU A 50 -2.14 -15.97 -7.55
C GLU A 50 -2.76 -15.88 -6.14
N GLU A 51 -2.07 -15.23 -5.19
CA GLU A 51 -2.56 -15.07 -3.81
C GLU A 51 -3.86 -14.27 -3.73
N LEU A 52 -4.01 -13.22 -4.57
CA LEU A 52 -5.19 -12.34 -4.60
C LEU A 52 -6.28 -12.81 -5.57
N ASP A 53 -6.10 -13.92 -6.26
CA ASP A 53 -7.00 -14.45 -7.30
C ASP A 53 -7.28 -13.43 -8.42
N ILE A 54 -6.31 -12.56 -8.77
CA ILE A 54 -6.46 -11.58 -9.85
C ILE A 54 -6.10 -12.25 -11.18
N PRO A 55 -6.88 -12.02 -12.26
CA PRO A 55 -6.52 -12.50 -13.60
C PRO A 55 -5.15 -11.96 -14.04
N GLU A 56 -4.44 -12.73 -14.89
CA GLU A 56 -3.22 -12.25 -15.52
C GLU A 56 -3.48 -10.92 -16.25
N PRO A 57 -2.55 -9.95 -16.19
CA PRO A 57 -2.70 -8.69 -16.89
C PRO A 57 -2.83 -8.87 -18.41
N ASN A 58 -3.73 -8.12 -19.00
CA ASN A 58 -3.91 -8.10 -20.46
C ASN A 58 -2.72 -7.44 -21.16
N TYR A 59 -2.07 -6.47 -20.50
CA TYR A 59 -0.93 -5.74 -21.03
C TYR A 59 0.18 -5.61 -19.98
N HIS A 60 1.43 -5.78 -20.43
CA HIS A 60 2.64 -5.53 -19.64
C HIS A 60 3.46 -4.44 -20.33
N LEU A 61 3.68 -3.31 -19.66
CA LEU A 61 4.43 -2.19 -20.23
C LEU A 61 5.94 -2.31 -20.07
N GLY A 62 6.42 -3.07 -19.09
CA GLY A 62 7.85 -3.27 -18.84
C GLY A 62 8.60 -1.99 -18.44
N ALA A 63 7.93 -1.03 -17.80
CA ALA A 63 8.47 0.30 -17.50
C ALA A 63 9.28 0.37 -16.21
N GLY A 64 9.73 -0.77 -15.68
CA GLY A 64 10.53 -0.83 -14.45
C GLY A 64 11.97 -0.35 -14.62
N GLY A 65 12.60 0.03 -13.50
CA GLY A 65 14.01 0.44 -13.44
C GLY A 65 14.26 1.90 -13.85
N GLY A 66 15.51 2.32 -13.69
CA GLY A 66 15.94 3.70 -13.99
C GLY A 66 15.56 4.73 -12.90
N SER A 67 15.66 6.01 -13.26
CA SER A 67 15.23 7.12 -12.41
C SER A 67 13.71 7.24 -12.38
N HIS A 68 13.14 7.98 -11.40
CA HIS A 68 11.71 8.31 -11.40
C HIS A 68 11.26 8.92 -12.74
N THR A 69 12.07 9.81 -13.33
CA THR A 69 11.77 10.42 -14.63
C THR A 69 11.71 9.39 -15.75
N THR A 70 12.75 8.55 -15.89
CA THR A 70 12.79 7.50 -16.92
C THR A 70 11.60 6.55 -16.79
N GLN A 71 11.32 6.12 -15.58
CA GLN A 71 10.19 5.24 -15.30
C GLN A 71 8.85 5.89 -15.67
N THR A 72 8.64 7.16 -15.28
CA THR A 72 7.43 7.91 -15.61
C THR A 72 7.24 8.05 -17.12
N VAL A 73 8.29 8.41 -17.86
CA VAL A 73 8.24 8.52 -19.33
C VAL A 73 7.88 7.19 -19.97
N ASN A 74 8.52 6.08 -19.55
CA ASN A 74 8.23 4.76 -20.12
C ASN A 74 6.79 4.33 -19.84
N ILE A 75 6.25 4.63 -18.66
CA ILE A 75 4.84 4.36 -18.33
C ILE A 75 3.92 5.19 -19.22
N MET A 76 4.21 6.49 -19.39
CA MET A 76 3.40 7.37 -20.25
C MET A 76 3.32 6.85 -21.69
N LEU A 77 4.46 6.53 -22.31
CA LEU A 77 4.51 5.98 -23.68
C LEU A 77 3.77 4.64 -23.80
N GLY A 78 3.89 3.79 -22.77
CA GLY A 78 3.16 2.52 -22.72
C GLY A 78 1.65 2.71 -22.59
N CYS A 79 1.21 3.63 -21.74
CA CYS A 79 -0.21 3.96 -21.56
C CYS A 79 -0.80 4.58 -22.85
N GLU A 80 -0.11 5.53 -23.46
CA GLU A 80 -0.53 6.15 -24.72
C GLU A 80 -0.81 5.10 -25.80
N ARG A 81 0.13 4.15 -26.00
CA ARG A 81 -0.05 3.05 -26.96
C ARG A 81 -1.30 2.23 -26.67
N VAL A 82 -1.48 1.79 -25.39
CA VAL A 82 -2.62 0.96 -25.00
C VAL A 82 -3.94 1.73 -25.10
N PHE A 83 -3.97 3.01 -24.71
CA PHE A 83 -5.18 3.82 -24.78
C PHE A 83 -5.59 4.12 -26.24
N ASN A 84 -4.62 4.35 -27.14
CA ASN A 84 -4.89 4.48 -28.57
C ASN A 84 -5.47 3.20 -29.20
N GLU A 85 -4.98 2.03 -28.76
CA GLU A 85 -5.46 0.74 -29.24
C GLU A 85 -6.86 0.42 -28.73
N LEU A 86 -7.11 0.60 -27.43
CA LEU A 86 -8.34 0.16 -26.76
C LEU A 86 -9.45 1.22 -26.73
N LYS A 87 -9.10 2.50 -26.84
CA LYS A 87 -10.02 3.65 -26.73
C LYS A 87 -10.92 3.52 -25.51
N PRO A 88 -10.35 3.49 -24.28
CA PRO A 88 -11.11 3.20 -23.07
C PRO A 88 -12.10 4.31 -22.74
N ASP A 89 -13.24 3.94 -22.19
CA ASP A 89 -14.20 4.88 -21.61
C ASP A 89 -13.73 5.40 -20.24
N CYS A 90 -12.94 4.56 -19.54
CA CYS A 90 -12.50 4.89 -18.17
C CYS A 90 -11.12 4.28 -17.85
N VAL A 91 -10.28 5.07 -17.19
CA VAL A 91 -8.99 4.65 -16.62
C VAL A 91 -9.06 4.78 -15.10
N ILE A 92 -8.80 3.67 -14.40
CA ILE A 92 -8.82 3.58 -12.95
C ILE A 92 -7.39 3.45 -12.42
N VAL A 93 -6.97 4.39 -11.60
CA VAL A 93 -5.66 4.40 -10.92
C VAL A 93 -5.83 4.22 -9.42
N TYR A 94 -4.79 3.69 -8.75
CA TYR A 94 -4.84 3.31 -7.33
C TYR A 94 -3.68 3.91 -6.54
N GLY A 95 -3.97 4.71 -5.51
CA GLY A 95 -2.98 5.27 -4.61
C GLY A 95 -2.01 6.23 -5.29
N ASP A 96 -0.68 6.05 -5.06
CA ASP A 96 0.29 7.13 -5.18
C ASP A 96 1.60 6.80 -5.92
N ILE A 97 1.66 5.70 -6.64
CA ILE A 97 2.86 5.34 -7.40
C ILE A 97 2.99 6.15 -8.70
N ASN A 98 4.19 6.16 -9.31
CA ASN A 98 4.44 6.87 -10.57
C ASN A 98 3.45 6.47 -11.67
N SER A 99 3.01 5.21 -11.67
CA SER A 99 2.04 4.69 -12.64
C SER A 99 0.69 5.41 -12.59
N CYS A 100 0.23 5.79 -11.40
CA CYS A 100 -1.03 6.52 -11.22
C CYS A 100 -0.95 7.90 -11.87
N MET A 101 0.06 8.68 -11.49
CA MET A 101 0.29 10.01 -12.04
C MET A 101 0.48 9.98 -13.57
N ALA A 102 1.33 9.08 -14.07
CA ALA A 102 1.65 8.97 -15.49
C ALA A 102 0.41 8.64 -16.34
N ALA A 103 -0.40 7.67 -15.90
CA ALA A 103 -1.64 7.31 -16.61
C ALA A 103 -2.67 8.44 -16.61
N CYS A 104 -2.82 9.16 -15.48
CA CYS A 104 -3.70 10.33 -15.41
C CYS A 104 -3.28 11.43 -16.40
N ILE A 105 -1.97 11.72 -16.50
CA ILE A 105 -1.45 12.73 -17.44
C ILE A 105 -1.77 12.33 -18.88
N VAL A 106 -1.56 11.07 -19.26
CA VAL A 106 -1.85 10.60 -20.61
C VAL A 106 -3.34 10.68 -20.88
N ALA A 107 -4.17 10.06 -20.04
CA ALA A 107 -5.63 10.02 -20.24
C ALA A 107 -6.22 11.43 -20.34
N SER A 108 -5.75 12.39 -19.53
CA SER A 108 -6.24 13.78 -19.55
C SER A 108 -5.94 14.55 -20.84
N LYS A 109 -5.01 14.06 -21.68
CA LYS A 109 -4.59 14.76 -22.91
C LYS A 109 -5.12 14.14 -24.20
N MET A 110 -5.54 12.88 -24.16
CA MET A 110 -5.90 12.14 -25.38
C MET A 110 -7.11 12.73 -26.12
N HIS A 111 -8.06 13.36 -25.41
CA HIS A 111 -9.17 14.07 -26.06
C HIS A 111 -8.71 15.25 -26.93
N LEU A 112 -7.56 15.88 -26.60
CA LEU A 112 -6.96 16.96 -27.40
C LEU A 112 -6.37 16.45 -28.72
N GLU A 113 -6.16 15.16 -28.84
CA GLU A 113 -5.63 14.47 -30.01
C GLU A 113 -6.75 13.80 -30.86
N GLY A 114 -7.99 14.17 -30.58
CA GLY A 114 -9.17 13.72 -31.35
C GLY A 114 -9.80 12.43 -30.89
N MET A 115 -9.45 11.95 -29.69
CA MET A 115 -10.18 10.86 -29.02
C MET A 115 -11.35 11.40 -28.20
N ASP A 116 -12.31 10.52 -27.89
CA ASP A 116 -13.34 10.81 -26.89
C ASP A 116 -12.67 11.02 -25.50
N GLN A 117 -13.34 11.80 -24.67
CA GLN A 117 -12.84 12.04 -23.31
C GLN A 117 -12.84 10.74 -22.50
N ILE A 118 -11.67 10.39 -21.95
CA ILE A 118 -11.50 9.26 -21.06
C ILE A 118 -11.81 9.71 -19.63
N SER A 119 -12.76 9.08 -18.96
CA SER A 119 -13.02 9.36 -17.55
C SER A 119 -11.87 8.82 -16.68
N ILE A 120 -11.30 9.67 -15.85
CA ILE A 120 -10.19 9.32 -14.95
C ILE A 120 -10.73 9.11 -13.54
N VAL A 121 -10.51 7.91 -13.00
CA VAL A 121 -10.95 7.51 -11.67
C VAL A 121 -9.74 7.29 -10.78
N HIS A 122 -9.70 7.93 -9.60
CA HIS A 122 -8.64 7.72 -8.62
C HIS A 122 -9.18 7.09 -7.34
N VAL A 123 -8.75 5.86 -7.07
CA VAL A 123 -9.07 5.10 -5.86
C VAL A 123 -7.97 5.34 -4.81
N GLU A 124 -8.36 5.62 -3.57
CA GLU A 124 -7.50 6.09 -2.48
C GLU A 124 -6.99 7.52 -2.74
N SER A 125 -7.91 8.41 -3.04
CA SER A 125 -7.65 9.82 -3.29
C SER A 125 -7.69 10.67 -2.01
N GLY A 126 -7.18 11.91 -2.09
CA GLY A 126 -7.26 12.90 -1.02
C GLY A 126 -6.27 12.73 0.13
N LEU A 127 -5.49 11.66 0.18
CA LEU A 127 -4.49 11.45 1.24
C LEU A 127 -3.31 12.43 1.08
N ARG A 128 -2.86 13.04 2.19
CA ARG A 128 -1.71 13.97 2.21
C ARG A 128 -0.80 13.71 3.42
N SER A 129 0.50 13.66 3.17
CA SER A 129 1.52 13.65 4.22
C SER A 129 2.05 15.04 4.53
N GLY A 130 1.84 16.01 3.63
CA GLY A 130 2.42 17.35 3.69
C GLY A 130 3.92 17.39 3.36
N ASP A 131 4.54 16.26 3.08
CA ASP A 131 5.97 16.17 2.78
C ASP A 131 6.22 16.09 1.27
N ARG A 132 6.50 17.24 0.65
CA ARG A 132 6.80 17.32 -0.78
C ARG A 132 8.14 16.70 -1.21
N GLN A 133 8.97 16.25 -0.27
CA GLN A 133 10.19 15.49 -0.60
C GLN A 133 9.85 14.02 -0.92
N MET A 134 8.64 13.58 -0.60
CA MET A 134 8.14 12.27 -0.99
C MET A 134 7.60 12.31 -2.43
N PRO A 135 8.12 11.47 -3.35
CA PRO A 135 7.57 11.37 -4.72
C PRO A 135 6.08 11.01 -4.72
N GLU A 136 5.66 10.18 -3.79
CA GLU A 136 4.27 9.75 -3.63
C GLU A 136 3.32 10.92 -3.32
N GLU A 137 3.79 11.92 -2.57
CA GLU A 137 2.97 13.10 -2.29
C GLU A 137 2.67 13.92 -3.55
N LEU A 138 3.69 14.10 -4.41
CA LEU A 138 3.52 14.78 -5.68
C LEU A 138 2.61 13.98 -6.62
N ASN A 139 2.74 12.65 -6.64
CA ASN A 139 1.90 11.78 -7.45
C ASN A 139 0.43 11.88 -7.05
N ARG A 140 0.11 11.90 -5.73
CA ARG A 140 -1.26 12.08 -5.22
C ARG A 140 -1.85 13.42 -5.68
N ILE A 141 -1.12 14.51 -5.48
CA ILE A 141 -1.57 15.86 -5.85
C ILE A 141 -1.92 15.92 -7.34
N ILE A 142 -1.06 15.36 -8.20
CA ILE A 142 -1.26 15.38 -9.65
C ILE A 142 -2.44 14.48 -10.04
N ALA A 143 -2.50 13.24 -9.53
CA ALA A 143 -3.59 12.32 -9.83
C ALA A 143 -4.93 12.87 -9.38
N ASP A 144 -5.03 13.40 -8.15
CA ASP A 144 -6.25 14.05 -7.63
C ASP A 144 -6.65 15.28 -8.45
N SER A 145 -5.67 16.01 -9.00
CA SER A 145 -5.96 17.20 -9.79
C SER A 145 -6.56 16.86 -11.16
N LEU A 146 -6.17 15.73 -11.75
CA LEU A 146 -6.59 15.33 -13.09
C LEU A 146 -7.78 14.36 -13.09
N ALA A 147 -8.07 13.69 -11.98
CA ALA A 147 -9.17 12.74 -11.90
C ALA A 147 -10.54 13.43 -11.90
N ASP A 148 -11.48 12.84 -12.65
CA ASP A 148 -12.87 13.26 -12.73
C ASP A 148 -13.71 12.74 -11.57
N ILE A 149 -13.39 11.52 -11.09
CA ILE A 149 -14.07 10.83 -10.01
C ILE A 149 -13.03 10.37 -8.98
N LEU A 150 -13.23 10.77 -7.73
CA LEU A 150 -12.30 10.53 -6.64
C LEU A 150 -12.96 9.69 -5.54
N PHE A 151 -12.32 8.58 -5.17
CA PHE A 151 -12.81 7.70 -4.11
C PHE A 151 -11.92 7.80 -2.88
N ILE A 152 -12.48 8.32 -1.78
CA ILE A 152 -11.76 8.50 -0.52
C ILE A 152 -11.98 7.33 0.44
N THR A 153 -10.92 7.03 1.22
CA THR A 153 -10.88 5.90 2.18
C THR A 153 -11.37 6.27 3.57
N SER A 154 -11.34 7.56 3.89
CA SER A 154 -11.76 8.14 5.17
C SER A 154 -12.23 9.57 4.96
N GLU A 155 -13.06 10.09 5.86
CA GLU A 155 -13.73 11.37 5.68
C GLU A 155 -12.75 12.56 5.69
N ASP A 156 -11.68 12.48 6.48
CA ASP A 156 -10.61 13.48 6.58
C ASP A 156 -9.90 13.75 5.24
N ALA A 157 -9.88 12.78 4.32
CA ALA A 157 -9.31 12.97 2.99
C ALA A 157 -10.07 13.99 2.13
N SER A 158 -11.35 14.24 2.43
CA SER A 158 -12.20 15.21 1.72
C SER A 158 -11.69 16.65 1.83
N ASP A 159 -11.02 17.00 2.92
CA ASP A 159 -10.48 18.34 3.16
C ASP A 159 -9.48 18.76 2.08
N ASN A 160 -8.81 17.77 1.46
CA ASN A 160 -7.82 17.97 0.39
C ASN A 160 -8.43 18.00 -1.02
N LEU A 161 -9.75 17.80 -1.15
CA LEU A 161 -10.46 17.65 -2.43
C LEU A 161 -11.57 18.66 -2.62
N GLN A 162 -11.47 19.83 -1.98
CA GLN A 162 -12.50 20.88 -2.08
C GLN A 162 -12.78 21.26 -3.52
N GLY A 163 -14.06 21.32 -3.89
CA GLY A 163 -14.52 21.63 -5.25
C GLY A 163 -14.36 20.51 -6.27
N LYS A 164 -13.97 19.29 -5.83
CA LYS A 164 -13.85 18.09 -6.66
C LYS A 164 -15.06 17.17 -6.48
N ASN A 165 -15.28 16.29 -7.48
CA ASN A 165 -16.29 15.23 -7.42
C ASN A 165 -15.73 14.01 -6.68
N TYR A 166 -15.92 13.93 -5.38
CA TYR A 166 -15.43 12.81 -4.56
C TYR A 166 -16.58 12.04 -3.89
N TYR A 167 -16.30 10.77 -3.58
CA TYR A 167 -17.21 9.87 -2.89
C TYR A 167 -16.49 9.15 -1.75
N PHE A 168 -17.07 9.17 -0.55
CA PHE A 168 -16.58 8.39 0.57
C PHE A 168 -17.08 6.95 0.43
N VAL A 169 -16.19 6.03 0.12
CA VAL A 169 -16.51 4.63 -0.17
C VAL A 169 -15.90 3.63 0.82
N GLY A 170 -14.91 4.04 1.60
CA GLY A 170 -14.11 3.17 2.45
C GLY A 170 -12.85 2.68 1.74
N ASN A 171 -12.20 1.66 2.27
CA ASN A 171 -10.85 1.26 1.89
C ASN A 171 -10.83 -0.10 1.19
N THR A 172 -10.45 -0.12 -0.09
CA THR A 172 -10.34 -1.35 -0.89
C THR A 172 -9.25 -2.32 -0.38
N MET A 173 -8.21 -1.84 0.32
CA MET A 173 -7.26 -2.73 1.01
C MET A 173 -7.95 -3.57 2.08
N ILE A 174 -8.91 -3.00 2.79
CA ILE A 174 -9.70 -3.73 3.79
C ILE A 174 -10.63 -4.76 3.14
N ASP A 175 -11.18 -4.45 1.97
CA ASP A 175 -11.96 -5.43 1.19
C ASP A 175 -11.08 -6.66 0.88
N SER A 176 -9.81 -6.44 0.45
CA SER A 176 -8.85 -7.52 0.20
C SER A 176 -8.54 -8.32 1.45
N LEU A 177 -8.32 -7.67 2.60
CA LEU A 177 -8.08 -8.36 3.87
C LEU A 177 -9.24 -9.27 4.27
N ILE A 178 -10.46 -8.76 4.17
CA ILE A 178 -11.67 -9.53 4.51
C ILE A 178 -11.82 -10.71 3.56
N ARG A 179 -11.62 -10.51 2.26
CA ARG A 179 -11.68 -11.57 1.26
C ARG A 179 -10.65 -12.66 1.49
N MET A 180 -9.44 -12.29 1.90
CA MET A 180 -8.32 -13.22 2.12
C MET A 180 -8.27 -13.77 3.54
N ASN A 181 -9.18 -13.39 4.44
CA ASN A 181 -9.08 -13.72 5.86
C ASN A 181 -8.91 -15.22 6.14
N ASN A 182 -9.64 -16.09 5.44
CA ASN A 182 -9.52 -17.54 5.62
C ASN A 182 -8.13 -18.05 5.20
N LYS A 183 -7.62 -17.62 4.03
CA LYS A 183 -6.27 -17.98 3.55
C LYS A 183 -5.18 -17.46 4.51
N ILE A 184 -5.39 -16.28 5.12
CA ILE A 184 -4.48 -15.71 6.13
C ILE A 184 -4.45 -16.59 7.37
N ASP A 185 -5.61 -17.09 7.82
CA ASP A 185 -5.71 -17.94 9.01
C ASP A 185 -5.14 -19.36 8.78
N GLU A 186 -5.13 -19.84 7.54
CA GLU A 186 -4.53 -21.12 7.13
C GLU A 186 -2.99 -21.09 7.07
N SER A 187 -2.36 -19.90 7.10
CA SER A 187 -0.90 -19.78 7.03
C SER A 187 -0.20 -20.43 8.23
N ASN A 188 0.78 -21.27 7.95
CA ASN A 188 1.60 -21.96 8.94
C ASN A 188 2.90 -21.21 9.29
N ILE A 189 3.05 -19.95 8.86
CA ILE A 189 4.29 -19.18 9.01
C ILE A 189 4.74 -19.05 10.48
N ARG A 190 3.80 -18.89 11.42
CA ARG A 190 4.13 -18.79 12.86
C ARG A 190 4.77 -20.07 13.40
N GLN A 191 4.29 -21.22 12.96
CA GLN A 191 4.81 -22.56 13.32
C GLN A 191 6.20 -22.77 12.68
N HIS A 192 6.34 -22.47 11.39
CA HIS A 192 7.62 -22.57 10.67
C HIS A 192 8.72 -21.71 11.31
N LEU A 193 8.34 -20.53 11.81
CA LEU A 193 9.28 -19.64 12.50
C LEU A 193 9.45 -19.96 14.00
N ASN A 194 8.74 -20.96 14.54
CA ASN A 194 8.74 -21.32 15.97
C ASN A 194 8.52 -20.06 16.85
N LEU A 195 7.47 -19.31 16.57
CA LEU A 195 7.18 -18.07 17.30
C LEU A 195 6.49 -18.36 18.64
N CYS A 196 6.83 -17.55 19.64
CA CYS A 196 6.07 -17.47 20.89
C CYS A 196 4.66 -16.95 20.64
N ASN A 197 3.75 -17.15 21.61
CA ASN A 197 2.38 -16.63 21.50
C ASN A 197 2.34 -15.10 21.38
N GLU A 198 3.26 -14.40 22.01
CA GLU A 198 3.40 -12.96 21.93
C GLU A 198 4.72 -12.60 21.23
N TYR A 199 4.64 -11.81 20.17
CA TYR A 199 5.79 -11.29 19.45
C TYR A 199 5.50 -9.89 18.88
N ALA A 200 6.54 -9.14 18.61
CA ALA A 200 6.51 -7.88 17.87
C ALA A 200 6.85 -8.14 16.40
N LEU A 201 6.02 -7.67 15.49
CA LEU A 201 6.33 -7.65 14.06
C LEU A 201 6.99 -6.32 13.70
N ILE A 202 8.13 -6.38 12.98
CA ILE A 202 8.90 -5.19 12.62
C ILE A 202 9.02 -5.10 11.10
N THR A 203 8.84 -3.91 10.55
CA THR A 203 9.10 -3.64 9.14
C THR A 203 9.55 -2.20 8.94
N MET A 204 10.74 -2.03 8.35
CA MET A 204 11.39 -0.74 8.13
C MET A 204 12.03 -0.69 6.76
N HIS A 205 11.73 0.35 5.96
CA HIS A 205 12.25 0.50 4.61
C HIS A 205 12.34 1.95 4.13
N ARG A 206 11.80 2.93 4.88
CA ARG A 206 11.84 4.32 4.44
C ARG A 206 13.27 4.88 4.46
N PRO A 207 13.64 5.72 3.45
CA PRO A 207 14.95 6.33 3.33
C PRO A 207 15.42 7.01 4.63
N SER A 208 14.54 7.77 5.27
CA SER A 208 14.84 8.48 6.52
C SER A 208 15.35 7.57 7.63
N ASN A 209 14.86 6.32 7.68
CA ASN A 209 15.19 5.37 8.74
C ASN A 209 16.40 4.49 8.38
N VAL A 210 16.59 4.14 7.09
CA VAL A 210 17.53 3.08 6.72
C VAL A 210 18.71 3.54 5.84
N ASP A 211 18.65 4.73 5.22
CA ASP A 211 19.66 5.12 4.23
C ASP A 211 20.95 5.67 4.81
N THR A 212 20.98 6.08 6.08
CA THR A 212 22.21 6.47 6.74
C THR A 212 22.63 5.41 7.76
N LYS A 213 23.94 5.14 7.85
CA LYS A 213 24.49 4.19 8.81
C LYS A 213 24.04 4.53 10.25
N LYS A 214 24.13 5.83 10.61
CA LYS A 214 23.77 6.33 11.95
C LYS A 214 22.31 6.08 12.32
N SER A 215 21.37 6.35 11.39
CA SER A 215 19.94 6.11 11.63
C SER A 215 19.65 4.62 11.76
N LEU A 216 20.20 3.80 10.85
CA LEU A 216 19.98 2.37 10.84
C LEU A 216 20.58 1.68 12.08
N GLU A 217 21.78 2.07 12.54
CA GLU A 217 22.37 1.54 13.77
C GLU A 217 21.51 1.89 15.00
N LYS A 218 21.08 3.14 15.14
CA LYS A 218 20.20 3.55 16.24
C LYS A 218 18.89 2.76 16.26
N LEU A 219 18.26 2.62 15.10
CA LEU A 219 17.02 1.85 14.93
C LEU A 219 17.23 0.39 15.35
N MET A 220 18.27 -0.26 14.82
CA MET A 220 18.58 -1.66 15.13
C MET A 220 18.94 -1.87 16.60
N ASP A 221 19.67 -0.95 17.21
CA ASP A 221 20.01 -1.02 18.65
C ASP A 221 18.76 -0.92 19.53
N GLU A 222 17.78 -0.11 19.14
CA GLU A 222 16.51 -0.01 19.85
C GLU A 222 15.64 -1.26 19.65
N ILE A 223 15.65 -1.86 18.44
CA ILE A 223 15.02 -3.15 18.19
C ILE A 223 15.67 -4.26 19.06
N VAL A 224 16.99 -4.25 19.22
CA VAL A 224 17.69 -5.17 20.12
C VAL A 224 17.29 -4.92 21.58
N ARG A 225 17.07 -3.67 21.99
CA ARG A 225 16.54 -3.38 23.35
C ARG A 225 15.12 -3.93 23.50
N LEU A 226 14.26 -3.76 22.48
CA LEU A 226 12.91 -4.32 22.50
C LEU A 226 12.93 -5.86 22.59
N SER A 227 13.85 -6.52 21.88
CA SER A 227 13.96 -7.99 21.89
C SER A 227 14.29 -8.59 23.26
N LYS A 228 14.74 -7.79 24.23
CA LYS A 228 14.89 -8.21 25.63
C LYS A 228 13.55 -8.31 26.38
N HIS A 229 12.49 -7.74 25.84
CA HIS A 229 11.16 -7.69 26.46
C HIS A 229 10.13 -8.57 25.73
N ILE A 230 10.29 -8.76 24.44
CA ILE A 230 9.38 -9.54 23.59
C ILE A 230 10.16 -10.14 22.41
N GLN A 231 9.77 -11.33 21.94
CA GLN A 231 10.32 -11.88 20.70
C GLN A 231 10.01 -10.92 19.55
N CYS A 232 11.03 -10.62 18.74
CA CYS A 232 10.88 -9.74 17.56
C CYS A 232 11.02 -10.55 16.28
N VAL A 233 10.11 -10.33 15.34
CA VAL A 233 10.15 -10.91 13.97
C VAL A 233 10.33 -9.76 13.00
N PHE A 234 11.37 -9.83 12.18
CA PHE A 234 11.72 -8.78 11.25
C PHE A 234 11.93 -9.33 9.84
N PRO A 235 10.86 -9.45 9.04
CA PRO A 235 10.98 -9.69 7.60
C PRO A 235 11.70 -8.50 6.96
N LEU A 236 12.90 -8.73 6.43
CA LEU A 236 13.71 -7.63 5.91
C LEU A 236 13.26 -7.21 4.52
N HIS A 237 12.91 -5.94 4.38
CA HIS A 237 12.77 -5.33 3.06
C HIS A 237 14.14 -5.33 2.33
N PRO A 238 14.21 -5.59 1.01
CA PRO A 238 15.46 -5.65 0.25
C PRO A 238 16.35 -4.40 0.44
N ARG A 239 15.74 -3.20 0.49
CA ARG A 239 16.47 -1.95 0.78
C ARG A 239 17.22 -2.03 2.10
N THR A 240 16.55 -2.44 3.17
CA THR A 240 17.12 -2.51 4.52
C THR A 240 18.21 -3.58 4.60
N GLN A 241 18.01 -4.72 3.98
CA GLN A 241 19.00 -5.79 3.88
C GLN A 241 20.28 -5.32 3.17
N ASN A 242 20.11 -4.64 2.02
CA ASN A 242 21.24 -4.07 1.29
C ASN A 242 22.01 -3.03 2.11
N ARG A 243 21.30 -2.15 2.85
CA ARG A 243 21.93 -1.16 3.72
C ARG A 243 22.69 -1.77 4.89
N LEU A 244 22.10 -2.76 5.56
CA LEU A 244 22.78 -3.50 6.65
C LEU A 244 24.08 -4.15 6.15
N SER A 245 24.05 -4.72 4.94
CA SER A 245 25.22 -5.36 4.32
C SER A 245 26.27 -4.33 3.92
N ASN A 246 25.87 -3.26 3.20
CA ASN A 246 26.78 -2.22 2.69
C ASN A 246 27.45 -1.43 3.82
N PHE A 247 26.76 -1.22 4.95
CA PHE A 247 27.33 -0.57 6.14
C PHE A 247 28.19 -1.51 6.99
N GLY A 248 28.25 -2.81 6.66
CA GLY A 248 29.04 -3.82 7.37
C GLY A 248 28.53 -4.17 8.76
N ILE A 249 27.26 -3.84 9.07
CA ILE A 249 26.69 -4.02 10.42
C ILE A 249 25.82 -5.27 10.57
N TRP A 250 25.54 -5.98 9.46
CA TRP A 250 24.70 -7.17 9.41
C TRP A 250 25.05 -8.24 10.47
N LYS A 251 26.37 -8.57 10.58
CA LYS A 251 26.84 -9.62 11.48
C LYS A 251 26.55 -9.35 12.97
N ARG A 252 26.43 -8.05 13.34
CA ARG A 252 26.15 -7.63 14.72
C ARG A 252 24.74 -8.04 15.16
N TYR A 253 23.77 -8.00 14.25
CA TYR A 253 22.36 -8.19 14.60
C TYR A 253 21.83 -9.60 14.29
N LYS A 254 22.46 -10.33 13.37
CA LYS A 254 22.02 -11.69 12.95
C LYS A 254 22.04 -12.74 14.09
N LYS A 255 22.85 -12.52 15.15
CA LYS A 255 23.05 -13.50 16.22
C LYS A 255 22.22 -13.24 17.48
N ILE A 256 21.32 -12.26 17.47
CA ILE A 256 20.47 -11.93 18.64
C ILE A 256 19.36 -12.98 18.76
N SER A 257 19.38 -13.76 19.85
CA SER A 257 18.53 -14.95 20.00
C SER A 257 17.03 -14.67 19.93
N ASN A 258 16.60 -13.54 20.45
CA ASN A 258 15.18 -13.15 20.50
C ASN A 258 14.77 -12.19 19.39
N LEU A 259 15.64 -11.97 18.39
CA LEU A 259 15.40 -11.20 17.18
C LEU A 259 15.48 -12.12 15.95
N ARG A 260 14.31 -12.52 15.43
CA ARG A 260 14.19 -13.34 14.21
C ARG A 260 14.22 -12.44 12.99
N ILE A 261 15.40 -12.28 12.40
CA ILE A 261 15.54 -11.61 11.10
C ILE A 261 15.35 -12.67 10.01
N ILE A 262 14.37 -12.45 9.13
CA ILE A 262 14.00 -13.40 8.08
C ILE A 262 13.96 -12.69 6.71
N ASP A 263 13.99 -13.48 5.66
CA ASP A 263 13.76 -12.98 4.30
C ASP A 263 12.32 -12.45 4.15
N PRO A 264 12.05 -11.61 3.14
CA PRO A 264 10.69 -11.18 2.83
C PRO A 264 9.77 -12.38 2.63
N VAL A 265 8.55 -12.29 3.16
CA VAL A 265 7.52 -13.31 3.03
C VAL A 265 6.40 -12.87 2.09
N GLY A 266 5.58 -13.80 1.60
CA GLY A 266 4.39 -13.52 0.81
C GLY A 266 3.34 -12.69 1.57
N TYR A 267 2.33 -12.21 0.86
CA TYR A 267 1.31 -11.35 1.45
C TYR A 267 0.51 -12.07 2.54
N LEU A 268 0.03 -13.29 2.28
CA LEU A 268 -0.77 -14.05 3.23
C LEU A 268 0.00 -14.35 4.52
N ASP A 269 1.26 -14.77 4.39
CA ASP A 269 2.14 -15.03 5.54
C ASP A 269 2.42 -13.75 6.34
N PHE A 270 2.65 -12.62 5.63
CA PHE A 270 2.88 -11.35 6.30
C PHE A 270 1.63 -10.88 7.06
N MET A 271 0.44 -11.00 6.46
CA MET A 271 -0.83 -10.67 7.13
C MET A 271 -1.12 -11.59 8.31
N CYS A 272 -0.77 -12.88 8.22
CA CYS A 272 -0.86 -13.81 9.35
C CYS A 272 0.06 -13.37 10.50
N LEU A 273 1.31 -12.99 10.20
CA LEU A 273 2.22 -12.45 11.20
C LEU A 273 1.69 -11.15 11.82
N GLN A 274 1.13 -10.25 11.02
CA GLN A 274 0.58 -8.96 11.47
C GLN A 274 -0.64 -9.16 12.36
N LYS A 275 -1.63 -9.92 11.91
CA LYS A 275 -2.88 -10.20 12.62
C LYS A 275 -2.66 -10.81 14.01
N ASN A 276 -1.65 -11.66 14.15
CA ASN A 276 -1.34 -12.39 15.38
C ASN A 276 -0.22 -11.76 16.21
N SER A 277 0.30 -10.60 15.84
CA SER A 277 1.34 -9.92 16.61
C SER A 277 0.76 -9.18 17.82
N LYS A 278 1.56 -9.05 18.88
CA LYS A 278 1.23 -8.20 20.05
C LYS A 278 1.32 -6.72 19.72
N VAL A 279 2.21 -6.38 18.80
CA VAL A 279 2.48 -5.02 18.34
C VAL A 279 3.16 -5.07 17.00
N VAL A 280 2.83 -4.11 16.14
CA VAL A 280 3.56 -3.83 14.90
C VAL A 280 4.39 -2.57 15.07
N ILE A 281 5.65 -2.61 14.59
CA ILE A 281 6.54 -1.45 14.55
C ILE A 281 6.93 -1.22 13.09
N THR A 282 6.52 -0.10 12.54
CA THR A 282 6.59 0.10 11.08
C THR A 282 6.89 1.55 10.70
N ASP A 283 7.35 1.74 9.46
CA ASP A 283 7.36 3.03 8.77
C ASP A 283 6.47 3.03 7.49
N SER A 284 5.74 1.94 7.25
CA SER A 284 4.85 1.75 6.11
C SER A 284 3.49 2.40 6.32
N GLY A 285 2.93 3.04 5.27
CA GLY A 285 1.58 3.60 5.30
C GLY A 285 0.50 2.52 5.35
N GLY A 286 0.52 1.55 4.44
CA GLY A 286 -0.52 0.51 4.37
C GLY A 286 -0.63 -0.33 5.64
N ILE A 287 0.50 -0.64 6.27
CA ILE A 287 0.52 -1.41 7.53
C ILE A 287 -0.21 -0.71 8.68
N GLN A 288 -0.26 0.63 8.69
CA GLN A 288 -1.05 1.39 9.66
C GLN A 288 -2.55 1.09 9.52
N GLU A 289 -3.02 0.97 8.28
CA GLU A 289 -4.43 0.66 7.95
C GLU A 289 -4.75 -0.78 8.31
N GLU A 290 -3.92 -1.72 7.86
CA GLU A 290 -4.08 -3.16 8.13
C GLU A 290 -4.04 -3.47 9.63
N SER A 291 -3.10 -2.87 10.37
CA SER A 291 -3.01 -3.00 11.83
C SER A 291 -4.25 -2.47 12.53
N SER A 292 -4.76 -1.31 12.08
CA SER A 292 -5.97 -0.71 12.64
C SER A 292 -7.18 -1.62 12.41
N PHE A 293 -7.30 -2.21 11.23
CA PHE A 293 -8.36 -3.17 10.93
C PHE A 293 -8.30 -4.42 11.81
N PHE A 294 -7.11 -4.98 12.02
CA PHE A 294 -6.90 -6.14 12.90
C PHE A 294 -6.96 -5.80 14.40
N ASN A 295 -7.12 -4.53 14.77
CA ASN A 295 -7.01 -4.05 16.15
C ASN A 295 -5.67 -4.38 16.82
N VAL A 296 -4.59 -4.46 16.02
CA VAL A 296 -3.23 -4.67 16.50
C VAL A 296 -2.57 -3.31 16.74
N PRO A 297 -2.03 -3.05 17.95
CA PRO A 297 -1.29 -1.83 18.23
C PRO A 297 -0.17 -1.60 17.21
N CYS A 298 -0.13 -0.41 16.60
CA CYS A 298 0.85 -0.03 15.61
C CYS A 298 1.68 1.16 16.10
N LEU A 299 2.98 1.00 16.20
CA LEU A 299 3.94 2.06 16.51
C LEU A 299 4.63 2.50 15.22
N THR A 300 4.25 3.64 14.70
CA THR A 300 4.77 4.15 13.44
C THR A 300 5.99 5.04 13.67
N VAL A 301 7.14 4.60 13.16
CA VAL A 301 8.45 5.27 13.27
C VAL A 301 8.56 6.37 12.21
N ARG A 302 7.74 7.40 12.35
CA ARG A 302 7.63 8.55 11.44
C ARG A 302 7.22 9.80 12.22
N ASP A 303 7.51 10.97 11.67
CA ASP A 303 7.11 12.25 12.22
C ASP A 303 5.73 12.71 11.70
N ASN A 304 5.28 12.16 10.58
CA ASN A 304 3.99 12.43 9.94
C ASN A 304 3.34 11.15 9.39
N THR A 305 2.07 11.23 9.02
CA THR A 305 1.36 10.20 8.26
C THR A 305 0.35 10.82 7.32
N GLU A 306 0.15 10.18 6.20
CA GLU A 306 -0.93 10.46 5.24
C GLU A 306 -2.28 9.82 5.65
N ARG A 307 -2.33 9.12 6.79
CA ARG A 307 -3.48 8.38 7.29
C ARG A 307 -3.84 8.74 8.72
N PRO A 308 -4.22 10.00 9.00
CA PRO A 308 -4.52 10.47 10.37
C PRO A 308 -5.68 9.70 11.01
N VAL A 309 -6.64 9.20 10.23
CA VAL A 309 -7.74 8.36 10.72
C VAL A 309 -7.26 7.14 11.51
N THR A 310 -6.11 6.55 11.13
CA THR A 310 -5.55 5.39 11.85
C THR A 310 -5.06 5.73 13.27
N ILE A 311 -4.75 7.02 13.51
CA ILE A 311 -4.37 7.54 14.84
C ILE A 311 -5.61 7.91 15.65
N ILE A 312 -6.56 8.58 14.99
CA ILE A 312 -7.76 9.15 15.66
C ILE A 312 -8.75 8.03 16.01
N GLU A 313 -9.01 7.13 15.08
CA GLU A 313 -10.03 6.07 15.18
C GLU A 313 -9.43 4.66 15.21
N GLY A 314 -8.18 4.50 14.77
CA GLY A 314 -7.49 3.22 14.69
C GLY A 314 -6.58 2.91 15.89
N SER A 315 -5.68 1.95 15.67
CA SER A 315 -4.70 1.44 16.66
C SER A 315 -3.30 2.02 16.48
N ASN A 316 -3.11 2.99 15.59
CA ASN A 316 -1.81 3.54 15.23
C ASN A 316 -1.38 4.67 16.16
N LYS A 317 -0.06 4.76 16.41
CA LYS A 317 0.58 5.85 17.12
C LYS A 317 1.88 6.26 16.44
N LEU A 318 2.03 7.53 16.08
CA LEU A 318 3.32 8.07 15.64
C LEU A 318 4.25 8.21 16.84
N ILE A 319 5.48 7.69 16.71
CA ILE A 319 6.48 7.72 17.77
C ILE A 319 7.75 8.50 17.37
N GLY A 320 7.74 9.13 16.22
CA GLY A 320 8.85 9.93 15.68
C GLY A 320 10.03 9.09 15.20
N THR A 321 11.05 9.75 14.70
CA THR A 321 12.28 9.15 14.15
C THR A 321 13.47 9.18 15.12
N SER A 322 13.25 9.52 16.39
CA SER A 322 14.30 9.44 17.42
C SER A 322 14.67 8.01 17.83
N TYR A 323 13.78 7.04 17.55
CA TYR A 323 13.81 5.60 17.87
C TYR A 323 13.76 5.28 19.38
N THR A 324 14.25 6.12 20.27
CA THR A 324 14.34 5.89 21.72
C THR A 324 13.00 5.64 22.40
N ASN A 325 11.90 5.94 21.71
CA ASN A 325 10.54 5.78 22.22
C ASN A 325 9.96 4.36 22.00
N ILE A 326 10.57 3.51 21.16
CA ILE A 326 10.01 2.19 20.81
C ILE A 326 9.73 1.34 22.05
N VAL A 327 10.73 1.16 22.92
CA VAL A 327 10.58 0.33 24.13
C VAL A 327 9.63 0.98 25.15
N SER A 328 9.70 2.30 25.32
CA SER A 328 8.81 3.00 26.26
C SER A 328 7.35 2.97 25.82
N GLU A 329 7.08 3.12 24.52
CA GLU A 329 5.74 3.04 23.98
C GLU A 329 5.21 1.61 23.98
N TYR A 330 6.04 0.62 23.65
CA TYR A 330 5.68 -0.79 23.80
C TYR A 330 5.17 -1.12 25.21
N LYS A 331 5.86 -0.64 26.25
CA LYS A 331 5.47 -0.87 27.65
C LYS A 331 4.14 -0.23 28.05
N LYS A 332 3.62 0.74 27.26
CA LYS A 332 2.34 1.40 27.49
C LYS A 332 1.16 0.70 26.82
N ILE A 333 1.42 -0.17 25.82
CA ILE A 333 0.37 -0.81 24.98
C ILE A 333 -0.67 -1.56 25.81
N ASN A 334 -0.28 -2.24 26.87
CA ASN A 334 -1.21 -3.06 27.68
C ASN A 334 -2.23 -2.27 28.50
N LYS A 335 -2.21 -0.93 28.49
CA LYS A 335 -3.01 -0.13 29.40
C LYS A 335 -4.29 0.48 28.77
N ASN A 336 -4.35 0.66 27.43
CA ASN A 336 -5.50 1.31 26.80
C ASN A 336 -5.57 0.93 25.30
N LEU A 337 -5.99 -0.29 24.95
CA LEU A 337 -6.33 -0.65 23.58
C LEU A 337 -7.68 -0.04 23.22
N LYS A 338 -7.68 1.00 22.39
CA LYS A 338 -8.89 1.50 21.76
C LYS A 338 -9.24 0.54 20.62
N GLN A 339 -10.46 0.02 20.62
CA GLN A 339 -10.95 -0.75 19.50
C GLN A 339 -11.11 0.19 18.29
N SER A 340 -10.54 -0.19 17.17
CA SER A 340 -10.69 0.55 15.92
C SER A 340 -12.12 0.38 15.40
N ASN A 341 -12.72 1.48 14.96
CA ASN A 341 -14.05 1.49 14.33
C ASN A 341 -14.09 2.57 13.24
N ILE A 342 -13.29 2.38 12.21
CA ILE A 342 -13.20 3.34 11.11
C ILE A 342 -14.37 3.12 10.16
N GLN A 343 -15.11 4.19 9.89
CA GLN A 343 -16.33 4.14 9.07
C GLN A 343 -16.04 3.58 7.66
N TYR A 344 -16.91 2.69 7.17
CA TYR A 344 -16.82 2.03 5.86
C TYR A 344 -15.60 1.13 5.64
N TRP A 345 -14.87 0.77 6.70
CA TRP A 345 -13.86 -0.29 6.62
C TRP A 345 -14.51 -1.67 6.86
N ASP A 346 -15.50 -1.98 6.04
CA ASP A 346 -16.46 -3.08 6.22
C ASP A 346 -16.45 -4.13 5.09
N GLY A 347 -15.46 -4.04 4.18
CA GLY A 347 -15.33 -4.98 3.06
C GLY A 347 -16.28 -4.71 1.88
N LYS A 348 -16.85 -3.51 1.80
CA LYS A 348 -17.83 -3.14 0.76
C LYS A 348 -17.44 -1.89 -0.02
N ALA A 349 -16.19 -1.45 0.06
CA ALA A 349 -15.72 -0.27 -0.67
C ALA A 349 -15.82 -0.49 -2.18
N SER A 350 -15.36 -1.63 -2.69
CA SER A 350 -15.44 -1.98 -4.11
C SER A 350 -16.87 -2.05 -4.64
N SER A 351 -17.80 -2.63 -3.89
CA SER A 351 -19.23 -2.66 -4.29
C SER A 351 -19.84 -1.25 -4.34
N ARG A 352 -19.44 -0.35 -3.41
CA ARG A 352 -19.86 1.07 -3.46
C ARG A 352 -19.29 1.76 -4.70
N ILE A 353 -18.01 1.53 -5.02
CA ILE A 353 -17.34 2.07 -6.21
C ILE A 353 -18.08 1.61 -7.47
N VAL A 354 -18.35 0.32 -7.66
CA VAL A 354 -19.05 -0.20 -8.84
C VAL A 354 -20.40 0.47 -9.02
N ARG A 355 -21.19 0.62 -7.95
CA ARG A 355 -22.49 1.29 -8.01
C ARG A 355 -22.39 2.74 -8.47
N ILE A 356 -21.36 3.46 -8.02
CA ILE A 356 -21.12 4.85 -8.42
C ILE A 356 -20.65 4.90 -9.88
N LEU A 357 -19.69 4.06 -10.26
CA LEU A 357 -19.19 4.01 -11.62
C LEU A 357 -20.30 3.69 -12.64
N LYS A 358 -21.22 2.78 -12.33
CA LYS A 358 -22.40 2.51 -13.16
C LYS A 358 -23.20 3.77 -13.46
N LYS A 359 -23.37 4.61 -12.45
CA LYS A 359 -24.11 5.87 -12.58
C LYS A 359 -23.33 6.91 -13.36
N GLU A 360 -22.05 7.07 -13.07
CA GLU A 360 -21.21 8.16 -13.61
C GLU A 360 -20.70 7.86 -15.03
N ILE A 361 -20.35 6.60 -15.35
CA ILE A 361 -19.82 6.19 -16.66
C ILE A 361 -20.92 5.66 -17.58
N GLY A 362 -21.97 5.06 -17.02
CA GLY A 362 -23.15 4.62 -17.75
C GLY A 362 -22.99 3.27 -18.46
N TRP A 363 -23.22 2.14 -17.77
CA TRP A 363 -23.37 0.79 -18.36
C TRP A 363 -24.45 0.00 -17.63
#